data_da3fdc8f0af95de99d9b75c4c6c6aaf3
#
_entry.id   da3fdc8f0af95de99d9b75c4c6c6aaf3
#
_cell.length_a   1.000
_cell.length_b   1.000
_cell.length_c   1.000
_cell.angle_alpha   90.00
_cell.angle_beta   90.00
_cell.angle_gamma   90.00
#
_symmetry.space_group_name_H-M   'P 1'
#
loop_
_entity.id
_entity.type
_entity.pdbx_description
1 polymer ?
#
loop_
_entity_poly.entity_id
_entity_poly.type
_entity_poly.pdbx_seq_one_letter_code
_entity_poly.pdbx_strand_id
1 'polypeptide(L)'
;MAGRARRLAVVCLAAAAIAACASPSDDGTTPDSRRANDVDTTVVASAPLTLEGRISQSVADAADRGADVTIALLDRRDGHYESFADTTPFATASVAKLFIADDIFYRETIADLELTADQHALVARMLEYSDDDAANQLWDEYGASDIVLDVVSRYGLADTSVPYDDHWWNTTTTGRDLVDYYAAVLDGRGGLDAAHRDEMMAYLRTSSPTAADGYDQSFGIPAGLPDETDVAVKQGWMCCVDDRWMHLSTGVIGPDGRYVLVLVSREDLDYGDSDAEYPDTSLTAAVDDVSAAHARETVTDVARTLFPQRRID
;
A
#
# COMPACT_ATOMS: atom_id res chain seq x y z
N MET A 1 -1.85 -42.42 19.79
CA MET A 1 -3.29 -42.76 19.90
C MET A 1 -4.04 -41.73 19.06
N ALA A 2 -4.65 -42.21 17.99
CA ALA A 2 -5.26 -41.39 16.96
C ALA A 2 -6.70 -40.99 17.33
N GLY A 3 -7.05 -39.73 17.14
CA GLY A 3 -8.42 -39.23 17.23
C GLY A 3 -8.80 -38.44 15.97
N ARG A 4 -9.37 -39.15 15.00
CA ARG A 4 -9.95 -38.52 13.78
C ARG A 4 -11.33 -37.97 14.13
N ALA A 5 -11.55 -36.68 13.96
CA ALA A 5 -12.88 -36.07 13.93
C ALA A 5 -13.43 -36.05 12.49
N ARG A 6 -14.58 -36.73 12.33
CA ARG A 6 -15.35 -36.79 11.07
C ARG A 6 -16.17 -35.51 10.91
N ARG A 7 -16.06 -34.85 9.79
CA ARG A 7 -17.01 -33.82 9.36
C ARG A 7 -18.18 -34.47 8.61
N LEU A 8 -19.40 -34.22 9.08
CA LEU A 8 -20.64 -34.57 8.37
C LEU A 8 -20.91 -33.54 7.30
N ALA A 9 -21.08 -34.02 6.06
CA ALA A 9 -21.62 -33.24 4.95
C ALA A 9 -23.15 -33.37 4.97
N VAL A 10 -23.84 -32.22 4.95
CA VAL A 10 -25.29 -32.16 4.76
C VAL A 10 -25.55 -31.89 3.30
N VAL A 11 -26.17 -32.86 2.64
CA VAL A 11 -26.62 -32.76 1.24
C VAL A 11 -28.09 -32.32 1.27
N CYS A 12 -28.39 -31.14 0.72
CA CYS A 12 -29.77 -30.72 0.42
C CYS A 12 -30.11 -31.08 -1.03
N LEU A 13 -31.02 -32.04 -1.21
CA LEU A 13 -31.66 -32.33 -2.49
C LEU A 13 -32.78 -31.30 -2.74
N ALA A 14 -32.73 -30.58 -3.85
CA ALA A 14 -33.85 -29.85 -4.39
C ALA A 14 -34.48 -30.65 -5.54
N ALA A 15 -35.77 -30.98 -5.40
CA ALA A 15 -36.56 -31.73 -6.39
C ALA A 15 -37.08 -30.74 -7.46
N ALA A 16 -36.88 -31.11 -8.73
CA ALA A 16 -37.48 -30.44 -9.88
C ALA A 16 -38.84 -31.10 -10.20
N ALA A 17 -39.88 -30.29 -10.28
CA ALA A 17 -41.19 -30.71 -10.79
C ALA A 17 -41.33 -30.30 -12.25
N ILE A 18 -41.52 -31.30 -13.11
CA ILE A 18 -41.85 -31.16 -14.51
C ILE A 18 -43.37 -31.17 -14.64
N ALA A 19 -43.94 -30.13 -15.24
CA ALA A 19 -45.33 -30.17 -15.69
C ALA A 19 -45.36 -29.91 -17.21
N ALA A 20 -45.77 -30.95 -17.93
CA ALA A 20 -46.14 -30.90 -19.34
C ALA A 20 -47.66 -30.73 -19.46
N CYS A 21 -48.14 -29.85 -20.34
CA CYS A 21 -49.48 -29.99 -20.97
C CYS A 21 -49.56 -29.16 -22.24
N ALA A 22 -49.64 -29.85 -23.33
CA ALA A 22 -50.64 -29.90 -24.42
C ALA A 22 -51.16 -28.59 -25.02
N SER A 23 -50.95 -28.44 -26.30
CA SER A 23 -51.64 -27.51 -27.22
C SER A 23 -53.04 -27.99 -27.57
N PRO A 24 -53.93 -27.10 -27.99
CA PRO A 24 -54.64 -27.28 -29.23
C PRO A 24 -54.64 -26.09 -30.20
N SER A 25 -54.87 -26.40 -31.42
CA SER A 25 -54.78 -25.70 -32.68
C SER A 25 -55.87 -24.67 -32.95
N ASP A 26 -55.46 -23.67 -33.73
CA ASP A 26 -56.12 -23.01 -34.87
C ASP A 26 -57.43 -22.22 -34.68
N ASP A 27 -57.44 -20.96 -34.98
CA ASP A 27 -58.10 -20.33 -36.06
C ASP A 27 -57.73 -18.84 -36.28
N GLY A 28 -57.66 -18.43 -37.53
CA GLY A 28 -57.09 -17.22 -38.03
C GLY A 28 -57.90 -15.94 -37.81
N THR A 29 -57.14 -14.85 -37.71
CA THR A 29 -57.43 -13.54 -38.33
C THR A 29 -56.25 -12.60 -38.20
N THR A 30 -55.73 -12.07 -39.26
CA THR A 30 -54.75 -10.98 -39.41
C THR A 30 -55.46 -9.62 -39.47
N PRO A 31 -54.75 -8.48 -39.41
CA PRO A 31 -53.63 -8.03 -38.62
C PRO A 31 -53.96 -6.71 -37.89
N ASP A 32 -53.42 -6.45 -36.79
CA ASP A 32 -53.30 -5.05 -36.37
C ASP A 32 -51.90 -4.79 -35.68
N SER A 33 -51.42 -3.64 -36.04
CA SER A 33 -50.16 -3.04 -35.79
C SER A 33 -49.63 -3.25 -34.37
N ARG A 34 -48.56 -4.04 -34.24
CA ARG A 34 -47.74 -4.06 -33.03
C ARG A 34 -46.93 -2.78 -32.92
N ARG A 35 -47.33 -1.90 -32.05
CA ARG A 35 -46.40 -0.93 -31.43
C ARG A 35 -45.30 -1.75 -30.75
N ALA A 36 -44.11 -1.69 -31.25
CA ALA A 36 -42.93 -2.08 -30.51
C ALA A 36 -42.90 -1.18 -29.27
N ASN A 37 -43.09 -1.77 -28.11
CA ASN A 37 -42.66 -1.13 -26.87
C ASN A 37 -41.13 -1.13 -26.90
N ASP A 38 -40.54 -0.04 -27.37
CA ASP A 38 -39.16 0.31 -27.03
C ASP A 38 -39.13 0.44 -25.50
N VAL A 39 -38.65 -0.60 -24.84
CA VAL A 39 -38.17 -0.49 -23.47
C VAL A 39 -36.89 0.31 -23.59
N ASP A 40 -37.03 1.62 -23.45
CA ASP A 40 -35.89 2.53 -23.24
C ASP A 40 -35.18 2.09 -21.96
N THR A 41 -34.20 1.20 -22.14
CA THR A 41 -33.28 0.84 -21.06
C THR A 41 -32.33 2.01 -20.87
N THR A 42 -32.84 3.07 -20.25
CA THR A 42 -31.97 4.12 -19.70
C THR A 42 -31.04 3.44 -18.70
N VAL A 43 -29.81 3.18 -19.14
CA VAL A 43 -28.71 2.84 -18.24
C VAL A 43 -28.52 4.06 -17.36
N VAL A 44 -29.11 4.01 -16.17
CA VAL A 44 -28.85 5.01 -15.14
C VAL A 44 -27.38 4.83 -14.76
N ALA A 45 -26.53 5.71 -15.25
CA ALA A 45 -25.14 5.75 -14.80
C ALA A 45 -25.13 5.94 -13.29
N SER A 46 -24.57 4.98 -12.57
CA SER A 46 -24.41 5.08 -11.14
C SER A 46 -23.58 6.34 -10.82
N ALA A 47 -23.98 7.09 -9.81
CA ALA A 47 -23.19 8.23 -9.37
C ALA A 47 -21.77 7.75 -8.98
N PRO A 48 -20.74 8.56 -9.23
CA PRO A 48 -19.38 8.23 -8.79
C PRO A 48 -19.35 7.97 -7.27
N LEU A 49 -18.58 6.98 -6.84
CA LEU A 49 -18.40 6.69 -5.42
C LEU A 49 -17.75 7.88 -4.71
N THR A 50 -18.19 8.15 -3.49
CA THR A 50 -17.47 9.04 -2.56
C THR A 50 -16.11 8.43 -2.20
N LEU A 51 -15.21 9.18 -1.59
CA LEU A 51 -13.93 8.66 -1.12
C LEU A 51 -14.12 7.49 -0.14
N GLU A 52 -15.00 7.63 0.85
CA GLU A 52 -15.40 6.54 1.76
C GLU A 52 -15.91 5.30 1.00
N GLY A 53 -16.73 5.51 -0.03
CA GLY A 53 -17.21 4.42 -0.89
C GLY A 53 -16.09 3.73 -1.66
N ARG A 54 -15.09 4.50 -2.13
CA ARG A 54 -13.90 3.93 -2.81
C ARG A 54 -13.00 3.18 -1.84
N ILE A 55 -12.83 3.65 -0.61
CA ILE A 55 -12.11 2.92 0.44
C ILE A 55 -12.81 1.58 0.71
N SER A 56 -14.13 1.62 0.93
CA SER A 56 -14.91 0.39 1.17
C SER A 56 -14.82 -0.60 0.01
N GLN A 57 -14.84 -0.11 -1.24
CA GLN A 57 -14.64 -0.93 -2.43
C GLN A 57 -13.24 -1.54 -2.48
N SER A 58 -12.19 -0.74 -2.23
CA SER A 58 -10.80 -1.22 -2.21
C SER A 58 -10.57 -2.33 -1.19
N VAL A 59 -11.19 -2.18 0.01
CA VAL A 59 -11.10 -3.21 1.06
C VAL A 59 -11.77 -4.51 0.63
N ALA A 60 -12.95 -4.43 0.00
CA ALA A 60 -13.66 -5.62 -0.49
C ALA A 60 -12.89 -6.31 -1.61
N ASP A 61 -12.40 -5.53 -2.60
CA ASP A 61 -11.65 -6.07 -3.74
C ASP A 61 -10.31 -6.73 -3.29
N ALA A 62 -9.63 -6.12 -2.31
CA ALA A 62 -8.43 -6.70 -1.73
C ALA A 62 -8.72 -8.01 -0.97
N ALA A 63 -9.81 -8.06 -0.20
CA ALA A 63 -10.23 -9.27 0.52
C ALA A 63 -10.56 -10.42 -0.44
N ASP A 64 -11.16 -10.14 -1.59
CA ASP A 64 -11.43 -11.13 -2.64
C ASP A 64 -10.14 -11.71 -3.26
N ARG A 65 -9.00 -11.00 -3.11
CA ARG A 65 -7.66 -11.44 -3.53
C ARG A 65 -6.87 -12.10 -2.41
N GLY A 66 -7.44 -12.28 -1.21
CA GLY A 66 -6.74 -12.85 -0.05
C GLY A 66 -5.89 -11.84 0.72
N ALA A 67 -6.15 -10.54 0.57
CA ALA A 67 -5.40 -9.49 1.21
C ALA A 67 -6.21 -8.75 2.29
N ASP A 68 -5.51 -8.42 3.40
CA ASP A 68 -5.93 -7.38 4.33
C ASP A 68 -5.19 -6.09 3.99
N VAL A 69 -5.89 -4.96 3.98
CA VAL A 69 -5.29 -3.67 3.65
C VAL A 69 -5.42 -2.66 4.79
N THR A 70 -4.43 -1.78 4.88
CA THR A 70 -4.50 -0.53 5.65
C THR A 70 -4.47 0.63 4.67
N ILE A 71 -5.38 1.58 4.85
CA ILE A 71 -5.49 2.79 4.05
C ILE A 71 -5.54 3.98 4.99
N ALA A 72 -4.69 4.98 4.78
CA ALA A 72 -4.77 6.26 5.48
C ALA A 72 -4.47 7.39 4.48
N LEU A 73 -5.42 8.30 4.32
CA LEU A 73 -5.37 9.41 3.38
C LEU A 73 -5.71 10.72 4.05
N LEU A 74 -4.83 11.71 3.91
CA LEU A 74 -5.01 13.07 4.36
C LEU A 74 -4.98 14.03 3.17
N ASP A 75 -6.04 14.80 2.92
CA ASP A 75 -5.97 16.03 2.09
C ASP A 75 -5.52 17.19 3.00
N ARG A 76 -4.27 17.64 2.85
CA ARG A 76 -3.68 18.71 3.67
C ARG A 76 -4.28 20.09 3.37
N ARG A 77 -5.02 20.25 2.27
CA ARG A 77 -5.64 21.54 1.91
C ARG A 77 -6.76 21.93 2.87
N ASP A 78 -7.56 20.96 3.30
CA ASP A 78 -8.72 21.18 4.17
C ASP A 78 -8.69 20.34 5.44
N GLY A 79 -7.67 19.49 5.60
CA GLY A 79 -7.51 18.59 6.74
C GLY A 79 -8.44 17.39 6.70
N HIS A 80 -9.07 17.10 5.55
CA HIS A 80 -9.94 15.94 5.43
C HIS A 80 -9.13 14.65 5.53
N TYR A 81 -9.52 13.77 6.44
CA TYR A 81 -8.86 12.51 6.71
C TYR A 81 -9.84 11.36 6.58
N GLU A 82 -9.49 10.37 5.78
CA GLU A 82 -10.23 9.13 5.61
C GLU A 82 -9.30 7.94 5.79
N SER A 83 -9.78 6.86 6.41
CA SER A 83 -8.93 5.72 6.68
C SER A 83 -9.68 4.41 6.81
N PHE A 84 -8.94 3.31 6.72
CA PHE A 84 -9.35 1.97 7.10
C PHE A 84 -8.18 1.26 7.79
N ALA A 85 -8.42 0.70 8.96
CA ALA A 85 -7.45 -0.04 9.78
C ALA A 85 -6.13 0.73 10.08
N ASP A 86 -6.18 2.07 10.07
CA ASP A 86 -5.01 2.96 10.17
C ASP A 86 -4.28 2.92 11.52
N THR A 87 -4.88 2.33 12.55
CA THR A 87 -4.27 2.10 13.87
C THR A 87 -3.78 0.66 14.07
N THR A 88 -3.90 -0.20 13.04
CA THR A 88 -3.36 -1.56 13.09
C THR A 88 -1.84 -1.50 12.91
N PRO A 89 -1.05 -2.02 13.86
CA PRO A 89 0.40 -1.99 13.74
C PRO A 89 0.91 -2.92 12.64
N PHE A 90 2.00 -2.49 11.99
CA PHE A 90 2.71 -3.30 11.00
C PHE A 90 4.22 -2.97 11.03
N ALA A 91 5.05 -3.91 10.55
CA ALA A 91 6.47 -3.67 10.35
C ALA A 91 6.70 -2.73 9.16
N THR A 92 7.64 -1.82 9.30
CA THR A 92 7.87 -0.76 8.30
C THR A 92 8.52 -1.24 7.02
N ALA A 93 9.21 -2.39 7.03
CA ALA A 93 10.11 -2.74 5.94
C ALA A 93 10.99 -1.53 5.55
N SER A 94 11.20 -1.29 4.27
CA SER A 94 12.02 -0.16 3.79
C SER A 94 11.44 1.23 4.04
N VAL A 95 10.23 1.36 4.60
CA VAL A 95 9.71 2.68 5.03
C VAL A 95 10.48 3.23 6.23
N ALA A 96 11.10 2.37 7.08
CA ALA A 96 12.00 2.81 8.16
C ALA A 96 13.18 3.67 7.67
N LYS A 97 13.56 3.54 6.40
CA LYS A 97 14.64 4.34 5.80
C LYS A 97 14.35 5.85 5.80
N LEU A 98 13.06 6.22 5.88
CA LEU A 98 12.65 7.60 6.12
C LEU A 98 13.14 8.08 7.50
N PHE A 99 12.99 7.26 8.54
CA PHE A 99 13.41 7.60 9.90
C PHE A 99 14.93 7.69 10.00
N ILE A 100 15.65 6.78 9.31
CA ILE A 100 17.12 6.83 9.25
C ILE A 100 17.59 8.14 8.61
N ALA A 101 17.04 8.50 7.44
CA ALA A 101 17.41 9.73 6.76
C ALA A 101 17.03 10.98 7.57
N ASP A 102 15.83 10.99 8.15
CA ASP A 102 15.32 12.10 8.96
C ASP A 102 16.22 12.39 10.18
N ASP A 103 16.61 11.37 10.94
CA ASP A 103 17.42 11.53 12.12
C ASP A 103 18.83 12.04 11.77
N ILE A 104 19.42 11.47 10.72
CA ILE A 104 20.74 11.91 10.25
C ILE A 104 20.70 13.38 9.80
N PHE A 105 19.72 13.77 9.00
CA PHE A 105 19.55 15.15 8.55
C PHE A 105 19.19 16.11 9.70
N TYR A 106 18.44 15.64 10.69
CA TYR A 106 18.19 16.43 11.89
C TYR A 106 19.46 16.74 12.65
N ARG A 107 20.35 15.75 12.82
CA ARG A 107 21.67 15.96 13.49
C ARG A 107 22.54 16.94 12.71
N GLU A 108 22.50 16.94 11.36
CA GLU A 108 23.15 17.99 10.57
C GLU A 108 22.51 19.36 10.80
N THR A 109 21.18 19.45 10.81
CA THR A 109 20.44 20.69 11.06
C THR A 109 20.86 21.36 12.38
N ILE A 110 21.08 20.57 13.43
CA ILE A 110 21.50 21.10 14.74
C ILE A 110 23.02 21.17 14.92
N ALA A 111 23.79 20.91 13.87
CA ALA A 111 25.24 20.89 13.83
C ALA A 111 25.91 19.90 14.85
N ASP A 112 25.20 18.79 15.15
CA ASP A 112 25.74 17.66 15.92
C ASP A 112 26.52 16.68 15.02
N LEU A 113 26.29 16.75 13.71
CA LEU A 113 26.88 15.93 12.67
C LEU A 113 27.24 16.78 11.47
N GLU A 114 28.30 16.40 10.74
CA GLU A 114 28.63 16.90 9.41
C GLU A 114 28.85 15.69 8.48
N LEU A 115 27.91 15.46 7.57
CA LEU A 115 28.00 14.35 6.62
C LEU A 115 29.07 14.58 5.56
N THR A 116 29.83 13.56 5.27
CA THR A 116 30.69 13.54 4.09
C THR A 116 29.88 13.37 2.81
N ALA A 117 30.47 13.69 1.66
CA ALA A 117 29.82 13.46 0.37
C ALA A 117 29.47 11.97 0.13
N ASP A 118 30.25 11.04 0.67
CA ASP A 118 29.97 9.60 0.55
C ASP A 118 28.76 9.20 1.41
N GLN A 119 28.59 9.80 2.58
CA GLN A 119 27.42 9.56 3.44
C GLN A 119 26.13 10.15 2.86
N HIS A 120 26.17 11.36 2.29
CA HIS A 120 25.05 11.89 1.49
C HIS A 120 24.69 10.96 0.34
N ALA A 121 25.68 10.39 -0.37
CA ALA A 121 25.43 9.43 -1.43
C ALA A 121 24.79 8.12 -0.91
N LEU A 122 25.12 7.68 0.31
CA LEU A 122 24.42 6.54 0.95
C LEU A 122 22.97 6.87 1.25
N VAL A 123 22.67 8.06 1.79
CA VAL A 123 21.29 8.50 2.05
C VAL A 123 20.49 8.54 0.75
N ALA A 124 21.05 9.11 -0.33
CA ALA A 124 20.41 9.13 -1.63
C ALA A 124 20.08 7.72 -2.14
N ARG A 125 21.07 6.81 -2.15
CA ARG A 125 20.86 5.41 -2.57
C ARG A 125 19.82 4.69 -1.73
N MET A 126 19.86 4.88 -0.42
CA MET A 126 18.91 4.28 0.53
C MET A 126 17.46 4.73 0.22
N LEU A 127 17.24 5.99 -0.11
CA LEU A 127 15.90 6.52 -0.38
C LEU A 127 15.43 6.24 -1.81
N GLU A 128 16.28 6.48 -2.82
CA GLU A 128 15.92 6.34 -4.24
C GLU A 128 15.81 4.88 -4.69
N TYR A 129 16.77 4.04 -4.28
CA TYR A 129 16.87 2.66 -4.72
C TYR A 129 16.47 1.66 -3.62
N SER A 130 16.01 2.14 -2.48
CA SER A 130 15.71 1.27 -1.33
C SER A 130 16.89 0.37 -0.93
N ASP A 131 18.12 0.86 -1.07
CA ASP A 131 19.36 0.10 -0.88
C ASP A 131 19.52 -0.32 0.59
N ASP A 132 19.50 -1.64 0.84
CA ASP A 132 19.58 -2.21 2.18
C ASP A 132 21.01 -2.13 2.74
N ASP A 133 22.05 -2.25 1.90
CA ASP A 133 23.44 -2.13 2.34
C ASP A 133 23.73 -0.70 2.82
N ALA A 134 23.19 0.30 2.11
CA ALA A 134 23.28 1.68 2.55
C ALA A 134 22.52 1.91 3.86
N ALA A 135 21.32 1.33 4.00
CA ALA A 135 20.55 1.41 5.23
C ALA A 135 21.26 0.74 6.42
N ASN A 136 21.81 -0.46 6.22
CA ASN A 136 22.57 -1.18 7.25
C ASN A 136 23.75 -0.37 7.74
N GLN A 137 24.54 0.20 6.82
CA GLN A 137 25.68 1.01 7.17
C GLN A 137 25.29 2.25 7.99
N LEU A 138 24.26 2.98 7.53
CA LEU A 138 23.80 4.21 8.23
C LEU A 138 23.15 3.87 9.58
N TRP A 139 22.39 2.79 9.66
CA TRP A 139 21.80 2.32 10.91
C TRP A 139 22.85 1.99 11.97
N ASP A 140 23.86 1.19 11.61
CA ASP A 140 24.91 0.78 12.51
C ASP A 140 25.80 1.96 12.94
N GLU A 141 26.05 2.91 12.03
CA GLU A 141 26.94 4.06 12.29
C GLU A 141 26.26 5.11 13.18
N TYR A 142 24.94 5.32 13.02
CA TYR A 142 24.27 6.45 13.65
C TYR A 142 23.37 6.11 14.84
N GLY A 143 23.41 4.89 15.35
CA GLY A 143 22.85 4.56 16.67
C GLY A 143 21.68 3.57 16.65
N ALA A 144 21.45 2.89 15.53
CA ALA A 144 20.48 1.80 15.46
C ALA A 144 19.08 2.22 15.98
N SER A 145 18.52 1.49 16.93
CA SER A 145 17.19 1.77 17.49
C SER A 145 17.02 3.16 18.11
N ASP A 146 18.10 3.85 18.52
CA ASP A 146 18.02 5.22 19.02
C ASP A 146 17.52 6.20 17.94
N ILE A 147 17.81 5.95 16.65
CA ILE A 147 17.28 6.70 15.52
C ILE A 147 15.74 6.74 15.58
N VAL A 148 15.11 5.58 15.78
CA VAL A 148 13.64 5.50 15.85
C VAL A 148 13.11 6.23 17.08
N LEU A 149 13.78 6.10 18.24
CA LEU A 149 13.37 6.79 19.47
C LEU A 149 13.40 8.32 19.30
N ASP A 150 14.43 8.84 18.63
CA ASP A 150 14.55 10.28 18.39
C ASP A 150 13.47 10.78 17.43
N VAL A 151 13.20 10.06 16.33
CA VAL A 151 12.11 10.39 15.40
C VAL A 151 10.76 10.34 16.11
N VAL A 152 10.45 9.26 16.82
CA VAL A 152 9.21 9.10 17.59
C VAL A 152 9.01 10.27 18.56
N SER A 153 10.06 10.66 19.28
CA SER A 153 10.01 11.78 20.22
C SER A 153 9.77 13.13 19.53
N ARG A 154 10.46 13.39 18.41
CA ARG A 154 10.37 14.68 17.70
C ARG A 154 9.02 14.88 17.02
N TYR A 155 8.44 13.81 16.49
CA TYR A 155 7.16 13.86 15.77
C TYR A 155 5.95 13.47 16.62
N GLY A 156 6.16 12.90 17.81
CA GLY A 156 5.08 12.48 18.71
C GLY A 156 4.30 11.28 18.20
N LEU A 157 4.99 10.31 17.57
CA LEU A 157 4.39 9.10 17.00
C LEU A 157 4.05 8.12 18.13
N ALA A 158 2.76 8.01 18.43
CA ALA A 158 2.31 7.32 19.64
C ALA A 158 2.35 5.78 19.53
N ASP A 159 2.19 5.27 18.29
CA ASP A 159 2.05 3.85 18.00
C ASP A 159 3.25 3.31 17.17
N THR A 160 4.35 4.10 17.11
CA THR A 160 5.61 3.69 16.49
C THR A 160 6.61 3.26 17.56
N SER A 161 7.26 2.12 17.35
CA SER A 161 8.21 1.54 18.29
C SER A 161 9.45 0.97 17.61
N VAL A 162 10.54 0.91 18.36
CA VAL A 162 11.80 0.30 17.93
C VAL A 162 11.61 -1.16 17.51
N PRO A 163 12.45 -1.67 16.61
CA PRO A 163 12.42 -3.08 16.24
C PRO A 163 12.73 -3.98 17.44
N TYR A 164 12.07 -5.11 17.52
CA TYR A 164 12.22 -6.07 18.63
C TYR A 164 13.55 -6.84 18.58
N ASP A 165 14.24 -6.84 17.45
CA ASP A 165 15.47 -7.59 17.17
C ASP A 165 16.62 -6.72 16.63
N ASP A 166 16.48 -5.40 16.77
CA ASP A 166 17.43 -4.38 16.32
C ASP A 166 17.63 -4.30 14.79
N HIS A 167 16.76 -4.93 14.01
CA HIS A 167 16.75 -4.80 12.56
C HIS A 167 15.78 -3.70 12.13
N TRP A 168 16.26 -2.63 11.50
CA TRP A 168 15.47 -1.45 11.12
C TRP A 168 14.15 -1.77 10.42
N TRP A 169 14.09 -2.82 9.59
CA TRP A 169 12.87 -3.20 8.85
C TRP A 169 11.76 -3.76 9.74
N ASN A 170 12.07 -4.18 10.95
CA ASN A 170 11.12 -4.62 11.98
C ASN A 170 10.67 -3.49 12.92
N THR A 171 11.05 -2.23 12.64
CA THR A 171 10.42 -1.07 13.28
C THR A 171 8.91 -1.17 13.08
N THR A 172 8.13 -1.02 14.14
CA THR A 172 6.67 -1.13 14.06
C THR A 172 6.05 0.26 14.04
N THR A 173 5.06 0.46 13.18
CA THR A 173 4.32 1.73 13.04
C THR A 173 2.86 1.48 12.68
N THR A 174 2.08 2.55 12.47
CA THR A 174 0.70 2.51 12.01
C THR A 174 0.49 3.43 10.81
N GLY A 175 -0.61 3.25 10.09
CA GLY A 175 -0.99 4.16 9.00
C GLY A 175 -1.19 5.59 9.49
N ARG A 176 -1.75 5.75 10.69
CA ARG A 176 -1.95 7.04 11.35
C ARG A 176 -0.62 7.74 11.61
N ASP A 177 0.31 7.07 12.28
CA ASP A 177 1.61 7.66 12.61
C ASP A 177 2.41 8.05 11.36
N LEU A 178 2.35 7.24 10.28
CA LEU A 178 3.02 7.59 9.03
C LEU A 178 2.39 8.83 8.35
N VAL A 179 1.06 8.98 8.37
CA VAL A 179 0.41 10.20 7.87
C VAL A 179 0.82 11.41 8.70
N ASP A 180 0.82 11.28 10.02
CA ASP A 180 1.21 12.36 10.93
C ASP A 180 2.69 12.72 10.76
N TYR A 181 3.57 11.73 10.53
CA TYR A 181 4.98 11.92 10.22
C TYR A 181 5.18 12.73 8.93
N TYR A 182 4.64 12.27 7.80
CA TYR A 182 4.77 12.97 6.51
C TYR A 182 4.22 14.40 6.57
N ALA A 183 3.03 14.58 7.17
CA ALA A 183 2.43 15.89 7.34
C ALA A 183 3.32 16.80 8.19
N ALA A 184 3.89 16.28 9.27
CA ALA A 184 4.77 17.03 10.14
C ALA A 184 6.10 17.41 9.47
N VAL A 185 6.70 16.50 8.68
CA VAL A 185 7.88 16.81 7.85
C VAL A 185 7.57 17.98 6.91
N LEU A 186 6.49 17.90 6.15
CA LEU A 186 6.10 18.94 5.19
C LEU A 186 5.81 20.29 5.85
N ASP A 187 5.26 20.28 7.06
CA ASP A 187 4.96 21.48 7.85
C ASP A 187 6.20 22.06 8.59
N GLY A 188 7.36 21.37 8.50
CA GLY A 188 8.57 21.76 9.21
C GLY A 188 8.52 21.53 10.73
N ARG A 189 7.60 20.70 11.18
CA ARG A 189 7.57 20.18 12.55
C ARG A 189 8.60 19.05 12.66
N GLY A 190 9.08 18.71 13.82
CA GLY A 190 10.10 17.68 14.00
C GLY A 190 11.56 18.16 13.87
N GLY A 191 11.78 19.42 13.46
CA GLY A 191 13.04 20.12 13.60
C GLY A 191 13.99 20.07 12.41
N LEU A 192 13.68 19.37 11.31
CA LEU A 192 14.45 19.48 10.07
C LEU A 192 14.39 20.90 9.51
N ASP A 193 15.51 21.43 9.05
CA ASP A 193 15.51 22.69 8.29
C ASP A 193 14.91 22.51 6.88
N ALA A 194 14.68 23.61 6.18
CA ALA A 194 14.04 23.56 4.85
C ALA A 194 14.90 22.85 3.81
N ALA A 195 16.22 22.98 3.88
CA ALA A 195 17.12 22.38 2.90
C ALA A 195 17.11 20.87 2.99
N HIS A 196 17.20 20.30 4.18
CA HIS A 196 17.18 18.85 4.38
C HIS A 196 15.81 18.23 4.09
N ARG A 197 14.70 18.94 4.42
CA ARG A 197 13.35 18.49 3.99
C ARG A 197 13.23 18.43 2.48
N ASP A 198 13.68 19.49 1.80
CA ASP A 198 13.61 19.56 0.34
C ASP A 198 14.50 18.49 -0.31
N GLU A 199 15.67 18.21 0.25
CA GLU A 199 16.58 17.15 -0.19
C GLU A 199 15.95 15.78 -0.01
N MET A 200 15.42 15.46 1.17
CA MET A 200 14.72 14.21 1.43
C MET A 200 13.55 14.00 0.46
N MET A 201 12.72 15.02 0.30
CA MET A 201 11.57 14.96 -0.63
C MET A 201 12.02 14.86 -2.09
N ALA A 202 13.16 15.42 -2.47
CA ALA A 202 13.72 15.26 -3.82
C ALA A 202 14.13 13.81 -4.09
N TYR A 203 14.80 13.13 -3.15
CA TYR A 203 15.12 11.71 -3.27
C TYR A 203 13.87 10.82 -3.40
N LEU A 204 12.79 11.12 -2.66
CA LEU A 204 11.54 10.39 -2.77
C LEU A 204 10.83 10.60 -4.11
N ARG A 205 10.99 11.79 -4.73
CA ARG A 205 10.46 12.06 -6.08
C ARG A 205 11.25 11.35 -7.18
N THR A 206 12.51 11.06 -6.93
CA THR A 206 13.40 10.35 -7.86
C THR A 206 13.51 8.87 -7.57
N SER A 207 12.58 8.32 -6.76
CA SER A 207 12.51 6.89 -6.47
C SER A 207 12.60 6.06 -7.76
N SER A 208 13.58 5.17 -7.82
CA SER A 208 13.82 4.30 -8.98
C SER A 208 12.68 3.29 -9.15
N PRO A 209 12.25 2.96 -10.38
CA PRO A 209 11.31 1.86 -10.59
C PRO A 209 11.84 0.50 -10.13
N THR A 210 13.18 0.33 -10.12
CA THR A 210 13.85 -0.90 -9.70
C THR A 210 14.73 -0.62 -8.49
N ALA A 211 14.55 -1.38 -7.44
CA ALA A 211 15.34 -1.30 -6.22
C ALA A 211 16.79 -1.82 -6.42
N ALA A 212 17.67 -1.59 -5.44
CA ALA A 212 19.06 -2.01 -5.51
C ALA A 212 19.24 -3.54 -5.58
N ASP A 213 18.29 -4.28 -4.99
CA ASP A 213 18.22 -5.74 -5.04
C ASP A 213 17.58 -6.30 -6.33
N GLY A 214 17.09 -5.43 -7.22
CA GLY A 214 16.42 -5.78 -8.46
C GLY A 214 14.91 -5.90 -8.37
N TYR A 215 14.30 -5.72 -7.17
CA TYR A 215 12.85 -5.78 -6.99
C TYR A 215 12.13 -4.63 -7.72
N ASP A 216 10.97 -4.92 -8.33
CA ASP A 216 10.11 -3.88 -8.90
C ASP A 216 9.43 -3.09 -7.77
N GLN A 217 9.86 -1.84 -7.55
CA GLN A 217 9.29 -0.94 -6.55
C GLN A 217 8.36 0.13 -7.13
N SER A 218 7.92 -0.03 -8.38
CA SER A 218 6.99 0.94 -9.02
C SER A 218 5.52 0.74 -8.62
N PHE A 219 5.18 -0.25 -7.78
CA PHE A 219 3.84 -0.60 -7.36
C PHE A 219 3.15 0.46 -6.50
N GLY A 220 1.86 0.25 -6.23
CA GLY A 220 1.08 1.11 -5.34
C GLY A 220 0.82 2.51 -5.93
N ILE A 221 1.27 3.55 -5.24
CA ILE A 221 1.03 4.95 -5.64
C ILE A 221 1.56 5.25 -7.04
N PRO A 222 2.83 4.98 -7.40
CA PRO A 222 3.34 5.29 -8.73
C PRO A 222 2.59 4.58 -9.85
N ALA A 223 2.36 3.28 -9.73
CA ALA A 223 1.64 2.50 -10.75
C ALA A 223 0.13 2.76 -10.75
N GLY A 224 -0.43 3.14 -9.61
CA GLY A 224 -1.84 3.49 -9.48
C GLY A 224 -2.18 4.86 -10.07
N LEU A 225 -1.25 5.82 -9.99
CA LEU A 225 -1.39 7.21 -10.44
C LEU A 225 -0.35 7.60 -11.49
N PRO A 226 -0.25 6.88 -12.63
CA PRO A 226 0.81 7.11 -13.62
C PRO A 226 0.69 8.47 -14.35
N ASP A 227 -0.47 9.12 -14.27
CA ASP A 227 -0.72 10.43 -14.88
C ASP A 227 -0.43 11.59 -13.89
N GLU A 228 -0.03 11.28 -12.63
CA GLU A 228 0.41 12.26 -11.65
C GLU A 228 1.92 12.46 -11.73
N THR A 229 2.34 13.72 -11.76
CA THR A 229 3.75 14.08 -11.97
C THR A 229 4.48 14.53 -10.69
N ASP A 230 3.74 14.91 -9.65
CA ASP A 230 4.32 15.30 -8.36
C ASP A 230 4.00 14.20 -7.32
N VAL A 231 4.86 13.19 -7.32
CA VAL A 231 4.75 12.02 -6.45
C VAL A 231 6.09 11.79 -5.77
N ALA A 232 6.10 11.81 -4.44
CA ALA A 232 7.26 11.51 -3.62
C ALA A 232 6.93 10.29 -2.76
N VAL A 233 7.59 9.15 -3.00
CA VAL A 233 7.22 7.87 -2.38
C VAL A 233 8.36 7.15 -1.72
N LYS A 234 8.04 6.40 -0.67
CA LYS A 234 8.88 5.34 -0.13
C LYS A 234 8.08 4.04 -0.10
N GLN A 235 8.61 3.07 -0.80
CA GLN A 235 8.05 1.73 -0.84
C GLN A 235 8.71 0.84 0.20
N GLY A 236 7.99 -0.22 0.59
CA GLY A 236 8.51 -1.28 1.44
C GLY A 236 7.86 -2.60 1.07
N TRP A 237 8.63 -3.69 1.19
CA TRP A 237 8.14 -5.04 0.97
C TRP A 237 8.90 -6.03 1.82
N MET A 238 8.21 -7.08 2.24
CA MET A 238 8.80 -8.22 2.93
C MET A 238 8.01 -9.48 2.58
N CYS A 239 8.66 -10.58 2.42
CA CYS A 239 8.09 -11.91 2.43
C CYS A 239 8.86 -12.79 3.41
N CYS A 240 8.28 -13.68 4.17
CA CYS A 240 6.86 -13.91 4.29
C CYS A 240 6.50 -13.84 5.79
N VAL A 241 6.00 -12.69 6.19
CA VAL A 241 5.59 -12.45 7.58
C VAL A 241 4.26 -13.19 7.78
N ASP A 242 4.23 -14.16 8.69
CA ASP A 242 3.08 -15.03 8.95
C ASP A 242 2.57 -15.74 7.66
N ASP A 243 3.50 -16.22 6.83
CA ASP A 243 3.24 -16.85 5.52
C ASP A 243 2.54 -15.94 4.50
N ARG A 244 2.70 -14.62 4.62
CA ARG A 244 2.04 -13.62 3.77
C ARG A 244 3.04 -12.60 3.21
N TRP A 245 2.80 -12.14 1.99
CA TRP A 245 3.41 -10.92 1.48
C TRP A 245 2.99 -9.70 2.30
N MET A 246 3.90 -8.77 2.50
CA MET A 246 3.60 -7.43 2.96
C MET A 246 4.18 -6.41 2.00
N HIS A 247 3.32 -5.52 1.46
CA HIS A 247 3.71 -4.40 0.61
C HIS A 247 3.21 -3.09 1.20
N LEU A 248 4.08 -2.11 1.22
CA LEU A 248 3.80 -0.74 1.66
C LEU A 248 4.08 0.22 0.50
N SER A 249 3.13 1.11 0.23
CA SER A 249 3.33 2.24 -0.68
C SER A 249 2.89 3.49 0.05
N THR A 250 3.86 4.33 0.42
CA THR A 250 3.62 5.50 1.27
C THR A 250 4.22 6.75 0.64
N GLY A 251 3.58 7.89 0.82
CA GLY A 251 4.15 9.11 0.26
C GLY A 251 3.23 10.31 0.19
N VAL A 252 3.69 11.25 -0.59
CA VAL A 252 3.08 12.57 -0.77
C VAL A 252 2.76 12.76 -2.25
N ILE A 253 1.56 13.27 -2.54
CA ILE A 253 1.04 13.37 -3.90
C ILE A 253 0.54 14.80 -4.16
N GLY A 254 0.91 15.32 -5.32
CA GLY A 254 0.43 16.57 -5.89
C GLY A 254 1.12 17.82 -5.39
N PRO A 255 0.79 18.97 -6.00
CA PRO A 255 1.44 20.23 -5.72
C PRO A 255 1.41 20.59 -4.23
N ASP A 256 2.53 21.09 -3.72
CA ASP A 256 2.73 21.46 -2.31
C ASP A 256 2.48 20.30 -1.33
N GLY A 257 2.58 19.05 -1.81
CA GLY A 257 2.32 17.86 -1.01
C GLY A 257 0.88 17.80 -0.52
N ARG A 258 -0.08 18.01 -1.41
CA ARG A 258 -1.51 18.12 -1.08
C ARG A 258 -2.03 16.89 -0.34
N TYR A 259 -1.75 15.70 -0.87
CA TYR A 259 -2.19 14.47 -0.22
C TYR A 259 -1.02 13.74 0.44
N VAL A 260 -1.26 13.21 1.63
CA VAL A 260 -0.44 12.15 2.22
C VAL A 260 -1.23 10.86 2.12
N LEU A 261 -0.62 9.82 1.55
CA LEU A 261 -1.25 8.51 1.36
C LEU A 261 -0.35 7.41 1.90
N VAL A 262 -0.93 6.55 2.72
CA VAL A 262 -0.31 5.32 3.24
C VAL A 262 -1.18 4.15 2.85
N LEU A 263 -0.61 3.23 2.08
CA LEU A 263 -1.22 1.98 1.67
C LEU A 263 -0.35 0.83 2.16
N VAL A 264 -0.96 -0.15 2.81
CA VAL A 264 -0.31 -1.39 3.20
C VAL A 264 -1.21 -2.55 2.79
N SER A 265 -0.66 -3.59 2.18
CA SER A 265 -1.33 -4.87 1.99
C SER A 265 -0.57 -5.99 2.69
N ARG A 266 -1.32 -6.93 3.27
CA ARG A 266 -0.84 -8.22 3.76
C ARG A 266 -1.65 -9.28 3.04
N GLU A 267 -1.01 -10.03 2.15
CA GLU A 267 -1.67 -10.90 1.19
C GLU A 267 -1.14 -12.31 1.25
N ASP A 268 -2.03 -13.28 1.20
CA ASP A 268 -1.68 -14.69 1.14
C ASP A 268 -0.82 -14.97 -0.11
N LEU A 269 0.10 -15.93 0.00
CA LEU A 269 0.90 -16.34 -1.16
C LEU A 269 -0.01 -16.93 -2.24
N ASP A 270 0.06 -16.37 -3.45
CA ASP A 270 -0.71 -16.84 -4.60
C ASP A 270 0.21 -17.17 -5.78
N TYR A 271 0.35 -18.44 -6.08
CA TYR A 271 1.08 -18.96 -7.24
C TYR A 271 0.12 -19.42 -8.37
N GLY A 272 -1.19 -19.20 -8.21
CA GLY A 272 -2.22 -19.67 -9.15
C GLY A 272 -2.20 -21.19 -9.31
N ASP A 273 -2.28 -21.65 -10.57
CA ASP A 273 -2.22 -23.07 -10.91
C ASP A 273 -0.79 -23.61 -11.09
N SER A 274 0.25 -22.86 -10.66
CA SER A 274 1.63 -23.27 -10.79
C SER A 274 2.05 -24.22 -9.65
N ASP A 275 2.97 -25.16 -9.96
CA ASP A 275 3.63 -26.01 -8.95
C ASP A 275 4.77 -25.25 -8.23
N ALA A 276 4.85 -23.91 -8.38
CA ALA A 276 5.85 -23.09 -7.73
C ALA A 276 5.60 -23.04 -6.23
N GLU A 277 6.66 -23.20 -5.46
CA GLU A 277 6.66 -23.04 -4.01
C GLU A 277 7.48 -21.80 -3.66
N TYR A 278 7.16 -21.19 -2.53
CA TYR A 278 7.95 -20.09 -2.00
C TYR A 278 9.40 -20.56 -1.74
N PRO A 279 10.42 -19.89 -2.30
CA PRO A 279 11.79 -20.25 -2.07
C PRO A 279 12.18 -19.96 -0.61
N ASP A 280 13.01 -20.83 -0.02
CA ASP A 280 13.59 -20.62 1.31
C ASP A 280 14.60 -19.46 1.27
N THR A 281 14.12 -18.25 1.47
CA THR A 281 14.92 -17.02 1.50
C THR A 281 14.70 -16.28 2.83
N SER A 282 15.56 -15.28 3.10
CA SER A 282 15.33 -14.38 4.22
C SER A 282 14.19 -13.37 3.88
N LEU A 283 13.56 -12.81 4.91
CA LEU A 283 12.48 -11.82 4.77
C LEU A 283 12.85 -10.60 3.91
N THR A 284 14.14 -10.23 3.91
CA THR A 284 14.66 -9.07 3.16
C THR A 284 15.17 -9.44 1.76
N ALA A 285 15.38 -10.73 1.48
CA ALA A 285 15.77 -11.21 0.15
C ALA A 285 14.55 -11.75 -0.60
N ALA A 286 13.47 -10.98 -0.63
CA ALA A 286 12.22 -11.34 -1.27
C ALA A 286 12.41 -11.56 -2.78
N VAL A 287 11.90 -12.69 -3.28
CA VAL A 287 11.98 -13.03 -4.70
C VAL A 287 10.88 -12.33 -5.48
N ASP A 288 11.24 -11.64 -6.56
CA ASP A 288 10.28 -11.03 -7.47
C ASP A 288 9.71 -12.09 -8.42
N ASP A 289 8.68 -12.79 -7.97
CA ASP A 289 8.00 -13.88 -8.68
C ASP A 289 6.51 -13.57 -8.96
N VAL A 290 5.77 -14.57 -9.40
CA VAL A 290 4.35 -14.41 -9.74
C VAL A 290 3.48 -14.05 -8.53
N SER A 291 3.80 -14.58 -7.35
CA SER A 291 3.09 -14.25 -6.11
C SER A 291 3.40 -12.81 -5.66
N ALA A 292 4.67 -12.39 -5.78
CA ALA A 292 5.06 -11.01 -5.55
C ALA A 292 4.33 -10.05 -6.49
N ALA A 293 4.25 -10.38 -7.79
CA ALA A 293 3.56 -9.56 -8.78
C ALA A 293 2.05 -9.45 -8.47
N HIS A 294 1.41 -10.55 -8.04
CA HIS A 294 0.01 -10.56 -7.62
C HIS A 294 -0.21 -9.62 -6.42
N ALA A 295 0.62 -9.71 -5.40
CA ALA A 295 0.51 -8.88 -4.20
C ALA A 295 0.81 -7.39 -4.47
N ARG A 296 1.76 -7.06 -5.38
CA ARG A 296 1.99 -5.67 -5.83
C ARG A 296 0.78 -5.10 -6.57
N GLU A 297 0.11 -5.91 -7.40
CA GLU A 297 -1.08 -5.45 -8.12
C GLU A 297 -2.22 -5.13 -7.16
N THR A 298 -2.40 -5.87 -6.07
CA THR A 298 -3.42 -5.59 -5.06
C THR A 298 -3.25 -4.17 -4.47
N VAL A 299 -2.08 -3.81 -3.98
CA VAL A 299 -1.86 -2.46 -3.43
C VAL A 299 -1.93 -1.38 -4.50
N THR A 300 -1.62 -1.70 -5.75
CA THR A 300 -1.77 -0.81 -6.91
C THR A 300 -3.23 -0.56 -7.24
N ASP A 301 -4.08 -1.59 -7.21
CA ASP A 301 -5.51 -1.47 -7.44
C ASP A 301 -6.21 -0.65 -6.36
N VAL A 302 -5.74 -0.72 -5.11
CA VAL A 302 -6.20 0.19 -4.05
C VAL A 302 -5.95 1.64 -4.46
N ALA A 303 -4.73 1.99 -4.89
CA ALA A 303 -4.41 3.36 -5.32
C ALA A 303 -5.28 3.81 -6.51
N ARG A 304 -5.50 2.94 -7.50
CA ARG A 304 -6.37 3.20 -8.68
C ARG A 304 -7.81 3.46 -8.28
N THR A 305 -8.34 2.67 -7.35
CA THR A 305 -9.73 2.81 -6.88
C THR A 305 -9.92 4.10 -6.09
N LEU A 306 -8.94 4.47 -5.26
CA LEU A 306 -8.98 5.74 -4.52
C LEU A 306 -8.94 6.95 -5.48
N PHE A 307 -8.17 6.88 -6.56
CA PHE A 307 -8.00 7.95 -7.54
C PHE A 307 -8.36 7.46 -8.96
N PRO A 308 -9.66 7.37 -9.30
CA PRO A 308 -10.11 6.77 -10.57
C PRO A 308 -9.69 7.56 -11.81
N GLN A 309 -9.29 8.83 -11.65
CA GLN A 309 -8.71 9.65 -12.72
C GLN A 309 -7.22 9.36 -12.94
N ARG A 310 -6.62 8.44 -12.16
CA ARG A 310 -5.20 8.07 -12.17
C ARG A 310 -4.26 9.23 -11.85
N ARG A 311 -4.79 10.28 -11.28
CA ARG A 311 -4.13 11.49 -10.77
C ARG A 311 -5.03 12.14 -9.73
N ILE A 312 -4.49 13.13 -9.01
CA ILE A 312 -5.30 14.01 -8.17
C ILE A 312 -5.93 15.12 -9.02
N ASP A 313 -7.09 15.61 -8.60
CA ASP A 313 -7.83 16.70 -9.25
C ASP A 313 -7.36 18.09 -8.73
#